data_026ad22a6e39acc10c22c0b6015f905d
#
_entry.id   026ad22a6e39acc10c22c0b6015f905d
#
_cell.length_a   1.000
_cell.length_b   1.000
_cell.length_c   1.000
_cell.angle_alpha   90.00
_cell.angle_beta   90.00
_cell.angle_gamma   90.00
#
_symmetry.space_group_name_H-M   'P 1'
#
loop_
_entity.id
_entity.type
_entity.pdbx_description
1 polymer ?
#
loop_
_entity_poly.entity_id
_entity_poly.type
_entity_poly.pdbx_seq_one_letter_code
_entity_poly.pdbx_strand_id
1 'polypeptide(L)'
;MRFAAASLAAILGLEMLGLSQTAPEPSPRRVLVHGHRGARALRPENTLPAFEYAIAQGVDALELDMAVTQDNVLVVSHDPELKPPICTGPEPSAVIHTLTLAGVRQWDCGAVRNPNFPRQQTVPGTRMPTLDEVFALASRGNFVFNIETKSFPEHPELTPPPAEFVKLVLAEIRKHHLESRVILQSFDFRTLHEMRKIAPEIKLSALYEGLPKDFTAIAQEAGAGIVSPEFHLVTAEQVRAAHAAGLQVVPWTADTAADWDRLIEAGVDAIITDDPASLLEHLGRRPAP
;
A
#
# COMPACT_ATOMS: atom_id res chain seq x y z
N MET A 1 67.72 55.21 -43.57
CA MET A 1 66.62 55.74 -42.78
C MET A 1 65.37 54.87 -43.00
N ARG A 2 65.04 54.04 -42.08
CA ARG A 2 63.82 53.18 -42.15
C ARG A 2 63.07 53.37 -40.82
N PHE A 3 61.87 53.93 -40.92
CA PHE A 3 60.97 54.14 -39.82
C PHE A 3 60.22 52.83 -39.53
N ALA A 4 60.28 52.31 -38.28
CA ALA A 4 59.52 51.23 -37.81
C ALA A 4 58.23 51.77 -37.17
N ALA A 5 57.08 51.34 -37.67
CA ALA A 5 55.78 51.61 -37.08
C ALA A 5 55.42 50.49 -36.07
N ALA A 6 55.15 50.85 -34.82
CA ALA A 6 54.66 49.91 -33.78
C ALA A 6 53.15 49.96 -33.80
N SER A 7 52.53 48.80 -34.04
CA SER A 7 51.09 48.61 -33.95
C SER A 7 50.71 48.14 -32.53
N LEU A 8 49.88 48.92 -31.89
CA LEU A 8 49.29 48.59 -30.54
C LEU A 8 48.00 47.78 -30.76
N ALA A 9 48.03 46.49 -30.37
CA ALA A 9 46.84 45.66 -30.40
C ALA A 9 46.13 45.76 -29.04
N ALA A 10 44.91 46.31 -29.04
CA ALA A 10 44.04 46.36 -27.92
C ALA A 10 43.28 45.01 -27.82
N ILE A 11 43.50 44.26 -26.75
CA ILE A 11 42.75 43.01 -26.41
C ILE A 11 41.51 43.45 -25.62
N LEU A 12 40.31 43.37 -26.22
CA LEU A 12 39.03 43.44 -25.51
C LEU A 12 38.77 42.09 -24.87
N GLY A 13 38.86 42.03 -23.54
CA GLY A 13 38.38 40.90 -22.76
C GLY A 13 36.85 40.89 -22.70
N LEU A 14 36.24 39.89 -23.31
CA LEU A 14 34.81 39.65 -23.24
C LEU A 14 34.55 38.79 -21.98
N GLU A 15 34.10 39.39 -20.88
CA GLU A 15 33.64 38.67 -19.70
C GLU A 15 32.29 38.01 -20.04
N MET A 16 32.32 36.71 -20.24
CA MET A 16 31.12 35.87 -20.34
C MET A 16 30.51 35.69 -18.92
N LEU A 17 29.51 36.49 -18.59
CA LEU A 17 28.62 36.24 -17.45
C LEU A 17 27.87 34.92 -17.69
N GLY A 18 28.37 33.85 -17.08
CA GLY A 18 27.70 32.57 -17.05
C GLY A 18 26.41 32.65 -16.21
N LEU A 19 25.28 32.82 -16.88
CA LEU A 19 23.96 32.59 -16.27
C LEU A 19 23.87 31.11 -15.91
N SER A 20 24.09 30.78 -14.61
CA SER A 20 23.78 29.49 -14.06
C SER A 20 22.25 29.30 -14.13
N GLN A 21 21.78 28.58 -15.13
CA GLN A 21 20.39 28.11 -15.17
C GLN A 21 20.26 27.07 -14.05
N THR A 22 19.67 27.47 -12.93
CA THR A 22 19.20 26.54 -11.94
C THR A 22 18.15 25.66 -12.64
N ALA A 23 18.40 24.34 -12.66
CA ALA A 23 17.40 23.39 -13.13
C ALA A 23 16.09 23.63 -12.34
N PRO A 24 14.93 23.59 -13.02
CA PRO A 24 13.66 23.75 -12.32
C PRO A 24 13.57 22.72 -11.21
N GLU A 25 13.25 23.16 -10.00
CA GLU A 25 12.95 22.27 -8.88
C GLU A 25 11.87 21.26 -9.33
N PRO A 26 12.06 19.94 -9.10
CA PRO A 26 11.05 18.97 -9.45
C PRO A 26 9.76 19.34 -8.74
N SER A 27 8.66 19.43 -9.50
CA SER A 27 7.33 19.65 -8.94
C SER A 27 7.11 18.69 -7.77
N PRO A 28 6.53 19.15 -6.63
CA PRO A 28 6.30 18.29 -5.48
C PRO A 28 5.53 17.04 -5.94
N ARG A 29 6.07 15.86 -5.69
CA ARG A 29 5.42 14.59 -6.03
C ARG A 29 4.09 14.53 -5.29
N ARG A 30 3.03 14.18 -6.01
CA ARG A 30 1.73 13.95 -5.41
C ARG A 30 1.81 12.72 -4.52
N VAL A 31 1.58 12.87 -3.22
CA VAL A 31 1.46 11.74 -2.29
C VAL A 31 0.15 11.01 -2.55
N LEU A 32 0.21 9.70 -2.75
CA LEU A 32 -0.95 8.85 -2.96
C LEU A 32 -1.55 8.42 -1.60
N VAL A 33 -2.85 8.13 -1.60
CA VAL A 33 -3.59 7.72 -0.41
C VAL A 33 -4.07 6.29 -0.58
N HIS A 34 -3.58 5.39 0.29
CA HIS A 34 -4.05 4.02 0.39
C HIS A 34 -4.99 3.88 1.58
N GLY A 35 -6.23 3.49 1.34
CA GLY A 35 -7.22 3.25 2.41
C GLY A 35 -6.96 1.90 3.07
N HIS A 36 -6.44 1.90 4.32
CA HIS A 36 -6.07 0.72 5.08
C HIS A 36 -7.30 -0.12 5.43
N ARG A 37 -7.32 -1.36 4.95
CA ARG A 37 -8.48 -2.27 5.03
C ARG A 37 -9.77 -1.59 4.56
N GLY A 38 -9.63 -0.77 3.51
CA GLY A 38 -10.63 0.16 3.02
C GLY A 38 -10.61 1.51 3.75
N ALA A 39 -11.31 1.63 4.86
CA ALA A 39 -11.40 2.83 5.70
C ALA A 39 -11.79 2.42 7.13
N ARG A 40 -10.92 1.65 7.80
CA ARG A 40 -11.29 0.95 9.04
C ARG A 40 -11.62 1.86 10.21
N ALA A 41 -11.15 3.11 10.20
CA ALA A 41 -11.55 4.08 11.21
C ALA A 41 -13.03 4.50 11.10
N LEU A 42 -13.68 4.26 9.94
CA LEU A 42 -15.01 4.77 9.60
C LEU A 42 -16.02 3.68 9.23
N ARG A 43 -15.57 2.51 8.79
CA ARG A 43 -16.37 1.34 8.37
C ARG A 43 -15.73 0.04 8.87
N PRO A 44 -16.49 -1.06 8.98
CA PRO A 44 -15.93 -2.36 9.35
C PRO A 44 -14.80 -2.75 8.39
N GLU A 45 -13.63 -3.03 8.94
CA GLU A 45 -12.42 -3.29 8.15
C GLU A 45 -12.56 -4.50 7.22
N ASN A 46 -11.85 -4.45 6.08
CA ASN A 46 -11.78 -5.57 5.14
C ASN A 46 -13.16 -6.03 4.63
N THR A 47 -14.09 -5.09 4.48
CA THR A 47 -15.46 -5.37 4.01
C THR A 47 -15.83 -4.52 2.79
N LEU A 48 -16.80 -4.99 2.00
CA LEU A 48 -17.28 -4.21 0.85
C LEU A 48 -17.73 -2.79 1.25
N PRO A 49 -18.49 -2.58 2.36
CA PRO A 49 -18.84 -1.23 2.80
C PRO A 49 -17.63 -0.31 3.07
N ALA A 50 -16.50 -0.86 3.58
CA ALA A 50 -15.29 -0.08 3.80
C ALA A 50 -14.59 0.29 2.47
N PHE A 51 -14.52 -0.65 1.55
CA PHE A 51 -13.93 -0.41 0.22
C PHE A 51 -14.76 0.56 -0.61
N GLU A 52 -16.08 0.40 -0.63
CA GLU A 52 -16.99 1.31 -1.32
C GLU A 52 -16.93 2.72 -0.76
N TYR A 53 -16.81 2.85 0.56
CA TYR A 53 -16.61 4.15 1.21
C TYR A 53 -15.28 4.78 0.76
N ALA A 54 -14.17 4.04 0.80
CA ALA A 54 -12.86 4.53 0.38
C ALA A 54 -12.84 4.96 -1.10
N ILE A 55 -13.47 4.17 -1.98
CA ILE A 55 -13.64 4.51 -3.41
C ILE A 55 -14.41 5.84 -3.56
N ALA A 56 -15.52 6.00 -2.81
CA ALA A 56 -16.31 7.23 -2.85
C ALA A 56 -15.54 8.45 -2.36
N GLN A 57 -14.55 8.30 -1.48
CA GLN A 57 -13.66 9.38 -1.07
C GLN A 57 -12.61 9.73 -2.13
N GLY A 58 -12.34 8.84 -3.11
CA GLY A 58 -11.36 9.06 -4.16
C GLY A 58 -9.94 8.66 -3.77
N VAL A 59 -9.77 7.57 -3.03
CA VAL A 59 -8.46 6.97 -2.72
C VAL A 59 -7.72 6.55 -4.00
N ASP A 60 -6.40 6.54 -3.94
CA ASP A 60 -5.56 6.07 -5.04
C ASP A 60 -5.37 4.55 -4.99
N ALA A 61 -5.49 3.95 -3.80
CA ALA A 61 -5.46 2.50 -3.64
C ALA A 61 -6.39 2.03 -2.51
N LEU A 62 -6.96 0.84 -2.70
CA LEU A 62 -7.54 0.04 -1.62
C LEU A 62 -6.45 -0.88 -1.08
N GLU A 63 -6.17 -0.77 0.19
CA GLU A 63 -5.33 -1.73 0.88
C GLU A 63 -6.21 -2.77 1.58
N LEU A 64 -5.80 -4.04 1.53
CA LEU A 64 -6.54 -5.17 2.09
C LEU A 64 -5.64 -6.37 2.37
N ASP A 65 -6.11 -7.23 3.27
CA ASP A 65 -5.42 -8.44 3.71
C ASP A 65 -6.12 -9.70 3.23
N MET A 66 -5.38 -10.73 2.87
CA MET A 66 -5.95 -11.98 2.37
C MET A 66 -5.68 -13.14 3.32
N ALA A 67 -6.71 -13.95 3.53
CA ALA A 67 -6.65 -15.28 4.13
C ALA A 67 -7.21 -16.32 3.14
N VAL A 68 -6.98 -17.61 3.42
CA VAL A 68 -7.41 -18.71 2.55
C VAL A 68 -8.26 -19.68 3.35
N THR A 69 -9.44 -20.00 2.85
CA THR A 69 -10.36 -21.01 3.44
C THR A 69 -9.89 -22.43 3.17
N GLN A 70 -10.50 -23.41 3.87
CA GLN A 70 -10.24 -24.84 3.69
C GLN A 70 -10.48 -25.32 2.25
N ASP A 71 -11.45 -24.72 1.57
CA ASP A 71 -11.79 -25.01 0.16
C ASP A 71 -11.06 -24.12 -0.85
N ASN A 72 -9.91 -23.53 -0.42
CA ASN A 72 -9.01 -22.72 -1.23
C ASN A 72 -9.63 -21.46 -1.84
N VAL A 73 -10.59 -20.85 -1.18
CA VAL A 73 -11.13 -19.55 -1.57
C VAL A 73 -10.38 -18.43 -0.85
N LEU A 74 -9.93 -17.42 -1.59
CA LEU A 74 -9.35 -16.21 -1.02
C LEU A 74 -10.44 -15.35 -0.42
N VAL A 75 -10.35 -15.10 0.88
CA VAL A 75 -11.23 -14.19 1.65
C VAL A 75 -10.42 -13.04 2.21
N VAL A 76 -11.10 -11.94 2.55
CA VAL A 76 -10.41 -10.72 2.96
C VAL A 76 -10.47 -10.57 4.48
N SER A 77 -9.34 -10.83 5.14
CA SER A 77 -9.18 -10.75 6.59
C SER A 77 -7.73 -10.52 6.99
N HIS A 78 -7.52 -9.66 7.98
CA HIS A 78 -6.19 -9.45 8.58
C HIS A 78 -5.81 -10.59 9.53
N ASP A 79 -6.71 -10.93 10.44
CA ASP A 79 -6.47 -12.00 11.40
C ASP A 79 -6.81 -13.35 10.78
N PRO A 80 -6.08 -14.43 11.11
CA PRO A 80 -6.39 -15.78 10.64
C PRO A 80 -7.61 -16.36 11.35
N GLU A 81 -8.13 -15.67 12.38
CA GLU A 81 -9.30 -16.04 13.17
C GLU A 81 -10.45 -15.07 12.99
N LEU A 82 -11.64 -15.62 12.84
CA LEU A 82 -12.92 -14.93 13.00
C LEU A 82 -13.23 -14.83 14.49
N LYS A 83 -13.32 -13.59 15.01
CA LYS A 83 -13.67 -13.33 16.43
C LYS A 83 -14.10 -11.87 16.63
N PRO A 84 -14.85 -11.55 17.70
CA PRO A 84 -15.13 -10.17 18.07
C PRO A 84 -13.84 -9.39 18.40
N PRO A 85 -13.80 -8.06 18.11
CA PRO A 85 -14.91 -7.26 17.60
C PRO A 85 -15.03 -7.28 16.07
N ILE A 86 -14.13 -7.95 15.34
CA ILE A 86 -14.08 -7.90 13.87
C ILE A 86 -15.27 -8.65 13.27
N CYS A 87 -15.47 -9.91 13.67
CA CYS A 87 -16.62 -10.70 13.23
C CYS A 87 -17.29 -11.37 14.41
N THR A 88 -18.61 -11.51 14.36
CA THR A 88 -19.44 -12.27 15.31
C THR A 88 -20.11 -13.41 14.57
N GLY A 89 -20.19 -14.59 15.20
CA GLY A 89 -20.71 -15.77 14.53
C GLY A 89 -21.27 -16.84 15.47
N PRO A 90 -21.47 -18.04 14.96
CA PRO A 90 -22.08 -19.13 15.73
C PRO A 90 -21.21 -19.62 16.89
N GLU A 91 -19.92 -19.37 16.84
CA GLU A 91 -18.93 -19.76 17.85
C GLU A 91 -18.19 -18.53 18.39
N PRO A 92 -17.49 -18.61 19.54
CA PRO A 92 -16.69 -17.50 20.08
C PRO A 92 -15.54 -17.09 19.17
N SER A 93 -14.90 -18.04 18.47
CA SER A 93 -13.89 -17.82 17.44
C SER A 93 -13.78 -19.03 16.50
N ALA A 94 -13.21 -18.82 15.31
CA ALA A 94 -12.90 -19.92 14.38
C ALA A 94 -11.72 -19.55 13.49
N VAL A 95 -10.82 -20.51 13.22
CA VAL A 95 -9.70 -20.32 12.29
C VAL A 95 -10.22 -20.41 10.85
N ILE A 96 -9.96 -19.37 10.05
CA ILE A 96 -10.48 -19.27 8.68
C ILE A 96 -10.05 -20.46 7.82
N HIS A 97 -8.79 -20.89 7.93
CA HIS A 97 -8.24 -22.00 7.12
C HIS A 97 -8.87 -23.36 7.45
N THR A 98 -9.61 -23.49 8.55
CA THR A 98 -10.36 -24.71 8.90
C THR A 98 -11.82 -24.68 8.45
N LEU A 99 -12.29 -23.55 7.92
CA LEU A 99 -13.65 -23.34 7.45
C LEU A 99 -13.70 -23.31 5.92
N THR A 100 -14.77 -23.88 5.36
CA THR A 100 -15.13 -23.59 3.97
C THR A 100 -15.66 -22.16 3.83
N LEU A 101 -15.74 -21.64 2.61
CA LEU A 101 -16.39 -20.34 2.36
C LEU A 101 -17.80 -20.27 2.93
N ALA A 102 -18.57 -21.36 2.82
CA ALA A 102 -19.91 -21.43 3.41
C ALA A 102 -19.92 -21.29 4.93
N GLY A 103 -18.90 -21.80 5.62
CA GLY A 103 -18.68 -21.61 7.06
C GLY A 103 -18.33 -20.17 7.41
N VAL A 104 -17.37 -19.56 6.66
CA VAL A 104 -16.98 -18.14 6.83
C VAL A 104 -18.19 -17.22 6.63
N ARG A 105 -19.06 -17.51 5.68
CA ARG A 105 -20.28 -16.73 5.39
C ARG A 105 -21.34 -16.74 6.50
N GLN A 106 -21.19 -17.54 7.54
CA GLN A 106 -22.10 -17.51 8.69
C GLN A 106 -21.77 -16.39 9.66
N TRP A 107 -20.60 -15.75 9.52
CA TRP A 107 -20.13 -14.68 10.39
C TRP A 107 -20.58 -13.30 9.88
N ASP A 108 -20.94 -12.41 10.83
CA ASP A 108 -21.25 -11.01 10.57
C ASP A 108 -20.03 -10.16 10.98
N CYS A 109 -19.38 -9.56 10.00
CA CYS A 109 -18.17 -8.73 10.18
C CYS A 109 -18.48 -7.23 10.21
N GLY A 110 -19.73 -6.87 10.44
CA GLY A 110 -20.17 -5.47 10.52
C GLY A 110 -21.06 -5.16 11.72
N ALA A 111 -21.44 -6.16 12.52
CA ALA A 111 -22.40 -5.99 13.62
C ALA A 111 -21.83 -5.20 14.79
N VAL A 112 -20.54 -5.30 15.06
CA VAL A 112 -19.88 -4.72 16.24
C VAL A 112 -18.86 -3.67 15.81
N ARG A 113 -18.90 -2.50 16.48
CA ARG A 113 -17.88 -1.47 16.28
C ARG A 113 -16.59 -1.88 16.97
N ASN A 114 -15.48 -1.76 16.29
CA ASN A 114 -14.17 -1.93 16.90
C ASN A 114 -13.95 -0.79 17.92
N PRO A 115 -13.69 -1.09 19.21
CA PRO A 115 -13.55 -0.08 20.27
C PRO A 115 -12.38 0.89 20.03
N ASN A 116 -11.37 0.48 19.26
CA ASN A 116 -10.24 1.35 18.90
C ASN A 116 -10.61 2.45 17.88
N PHE A 117 -11.78 2.33 17.23
CA PHE A 117 -12.24 3.27 16.20
C PHE A 117 -13.60 3.88 16.61
N PRO A 118 -13.62 4.93 17.45
CA PRO A 118 -14.86 5.49 17.98
C PRO A 118 -15.78 6.10 16.92
N ARG A 119 -15.23 6.48 15.74
CA ARG A 119 -16.01 7.00 14.61
C ARG A 119 -16.51 5.93 13.63
N GLN A 120 -16.09 4.67 13.82
CA GLN A 120 -16.49 3.57 12.96
C GLN A 120 -18.01 3.35 13.06
N GLN A 121 -18.69 3.34 11.94
CA GLN A 121 -20.12 3.01 11.81
C GLN A 121 -20.28 1.53 11.51
N THR A 122 -21.09 0.85 12.30
CA THR A 122 -21.43 -0.56 12.05
C THR A 122 -22.32 -0.70 10.81
N VAL A 123 -22.20 -1.85 10.15
CA VAL A 123 -23.05 -2.24 9.02
C VAL A 123 -23.48 -3.70 9.26
N PRO A 124 -24.45 -3.94 10.15
CA PRO A 124 -24.90 -5.30 10.50
C PRO A 124 -25.34 -6.10 9.27
N GLY A 125 -25.06 -7.40 9.27
CA GLY A 125 -25.32 -8.29 8.14
C GLY A 125 -24.19 -8.33 7.11
N THR A 126 -23.09 -7.59 7.33
CA THR A 126 -21.93 -7.61 6.44
C THR A 126 -21.20 -8.93 6.54
N ARG A 127 -20.98 -9.58 5.39
CA ARG A 127 -20.20 -10.81 5.29
C ARG A 127 -18.75 -10.49 4.92
N MET A 128 -17.82 -11.34 5.35
CA MET A 128 -16.44 -11.30 4.87
C MET A 128 -16.44 -11.49 3.35
N PRO A 129 -15.88 -10.56 2.55
CA PRO A 129 -15.86 -10.70 1.11
C PRO A 129 -14.79 -11.69 0.67
N THR A 130 -14.97 -12.26 -0.51
CA THR A 130 -13.90 -12.91 -1.26
C THR A 130 -13.07 -11.87 -2.01
N LEU A 131 -11.84 -12.23 -2.40
CA LEU A 131 -11.03 -11.37 -3.27
C LEU A 131 -11.72 -11.12 -4.61
N ASP A 132 -12.42 -12.11 -5.14
CA ASP A 132 -13.24 -11.99 -6.36
C ASP A 132 -14.28 -10.85 -6.26
N GLU A 133 -15.02 -10.80 -5.14
CA GLU A 133 -16.01 -9.75 -4.89
C GLU A 133 -15.35 -8.37 -4.74
N VAL A 134 -14.17 -8.30 -4.13
CA VAL A 134 -13.43 -7.02 -4.02
C VAL A 134 -12.89 -6.59 -5.38
N PHE A 135 -12.34 -7.50 -6.18
CA PHE A 135 -11.86 -7.18 -7.53
C PHE A 135 -12.97 -6.75 -8.49
N ALA A 136 -14.20 -7.21 -8.29
CA ALA A 136 -15.36 -6.72 -9.05
C ALA A 136 -15.59 -5.20 -8.88
N LEU A 137 -15.11 -4.58 -7.80
CA LEU A 137 -15.13 -3.12 -7.59
C LEU A 137 -14.22 -2.35 -8.57
N ALA A 138 -13.34 -3.03 -9.31
CA ALA A 138 -12.41 -2.40 -10.26
C ALA A 138 -13.11 -1.54 -11.32
N SER A 139 -14.37 -1.85 -11.65
CA SER A 139 -15.22 -1.08 -12.57
C SER A 139 -15.69 0.27 -12.00
N ARG A 140 -15.56 0.50 -10.69
CA ARG A 140 -16.07 1.69 -10.00
C ARG A 140 -15.08 2.86 -9.98
N GLY A 141 -13.85 2.69 -10.47
CA GLY A 141 -12.86 3.75 -10.49
C GLY A 141 -11.48 3.29 -10.96
N ASN A 142 -10.59 4.26 -11.06
CA ASN A 142 -9.21 4.02 -11.48
C ASN A 142 -8.25 4.05 -10.27
N PHE A 143 -8.46 3.15 -9.32
CA PHE A 143 -7.61 2.93 -8.15
C PHE A 143 -6.84 1.62 -8.28
N VAL A 144 -5.82 1.43 -7.45
CA VAL A 144 -4.99 0.22 -7.37
C VAL A 144 -5.46 -0.63 -6.19
N PHE A 145 -5.25 -1.94 -6.25
CA PHE A 145 -5.41 -2.85 -5.13
C PHE A 145 -4.03 -3.14 -4.53
N ASN A 146 -3.79 -2.75 -3.28
CA ASN A 146 -2.60 -3.10 -2.51
C ASN A 146 -2.96 -4.25 -1.58
N ILE A 147 -2.62 -5.48 -1.96
CA ILE A 147 -3.12 -6.71 -1.35
C ILE A 147 -2.02 -7.41 -0.56
N GLU A 148 -2.28 -7.72 0.71
CA GLU A 148 -1.33 -8.42 1.57
C GLU A 148 -1.60 -9.93 1.61
N THR A 149 -0.56 -10.74 1.39
CA THR A 149 -0.59 -12.16 1.74
C THR A 149 -0.29 -12.34 3.23
N LYS A 150 -1.31 -12.62 4.03
CA LYS A 150 -1.16 -12.94 5.46
C LYS A 150 -0.64 -14.36 5.60
N SER A 151 0.67 -14.52 5.61
CA SER A 151 1.39 -15.79 5.78
C SER A 151 2.11 -15.79 7.11
N PHE A 152 2.04 -16.92 7.83
CA PHE A 152 2.54 -17.05 9.19
C PHE A 152 3.61 -18.15 9.24
N PRO A 153 4.92 -17.82 9.09
CA PRO A 153 5.99 -18.81 9.08
C PRO A 153 6.03 -19.71 10.32
N GLU A 154 5.69 -19.14 11.48
CA GLU A 154 5.69 -19.84 12.76
C GLU A 154 4.40 -20.68 12.99
N HIS A 155 3.36 -20.46 12.15
CA HIS A 155 2.05 -21.08 12.23
C HIS A 155 1.59 -21.58 10.86
N PRO A 156 2.26 -22.58 10.27
CA PRO A 156 1.98 -23.05 8.90
C PRO A 156 0.59 -23.68 8.75
N GLU A 157 -0.09 -23.99 9.86
CA GLU A 157 -1.47 -24.52 9.86
C GLU A 157 -2.53 -23.44 9.58
N LEU A 158 -2.17 -22.15 9.63
CA LEU A 158 -3.12 -21.05 9.47
C LEU A 158 -3.32 -20.62 8.02
N THR A 159 -2.38 -20.98 7.13
CA THR A 159 -2.42 -20.58 5.71
C THR A 159 -1.77 -21.67 4.84
N PRO A 160 -2.10 -21.76 3.55
CA PRO A 160 -1.39 -22.66 2.66
C PRO A 160 0.10 -22.24 2.50
N PRO A 161 0.97 -23.13 2.02
CA PRO A 161 2.36 -22.80 1.69
C PRO A 161 2.45 -21.60 0.74
N PRO A 162 3.51 -20.76 0.85
CA PRO A 162 3.66 -19.54 0.04
C PRO A 162 3.41 -19.73 -1.46
N ALA A 163 3.93 -20.80 -2.06
CA ALA A 163 3.76 -21.08 -3.49
C ALA A 163 2.31 -21.38 -3.89
N GLU A 164 1.53 -22.02 -3.00
CA GLU A 164 0.11 -22.30 -3.23
C GLU A 164 -0.72 -21.04 -3.04
N PHE A 165 -0.48 -20.29 -1.97
CA PHE A 165 -1.14 -19.01 -1.73
C PHE A 165 -1.00 -18.07 -2.92
N VAL A 166 0.23 -17.87 -3.39
CA VAL A 166 0.54 -16.98 -4.51
C VAL A 166 -0.12 -17.43 -5.81
N LYS A 167 -0.23 -18.74 -6.07
CA LYS A 167 -0.94 -19.26 -7.25
C LYS A 167 -2.43 -18.91 -7.22
N LEU A 168 -3.08 -19.03 -6.04
CA LEU A 168 -4.48 -18.63 -5.87
C LEU A 168 -4.66 -17.14 -6.15
N VAL A 169 -3.79 -16.30 -5.56
CA VAL A 169 -3.82 -14.85 -5.77
C VAL A 169 -3.64 -14.48 -7.25
N LEU A 170 -2.63 -15.06 -7.90
CA LEU A 170 -2.37 -14.79 -9.31
C LEU A 170 -3.52 -15.23 -10.22
N ALA A 171 -4.20 -16.33 -9.87
CA ALA A 171 -5.35 -16.79 -10.61
C ALA A 171 -6.50 -15.75 -10.58
N GLU A 172 -6.78 -15.17 -9.42
CA GLU A 172 -7.81 -14.11 -9.30
C GLU A 172 -7.37 -12.81 -10.00
N ILE A 173 -6.10 -12.39 -9.89
CA ILE A 173 -5.58 -11.23 -10.61
C ILE A 173 -5.81 -11.38 -12.13
N ARG A 174 -5.45 -12.53 -12.70
CA ARG A 174 -5.59 -12.81 -14.13
C ARG A 174 -7.04 -12.94 -14.58
N LYS A 175 -7.90 -13.54 -13.77
CA LYS A 175 -9.34 -13.67 -14.02
C LYS A 175 -9.99 -12.29 -14.21
N HIS A 176 -9.55 -11.29 -13.44
CA HIS A 176 -10.06 -9.92 -13.50
C HIS A 176 -9.24 -8.99 -14.40
N HIS A 177 -8.15 -9.45 -15.03
CA HIS A 177 -7.24 -8.64 -15.86
C HIS A 177 -6.66 -7.45 -15.11
N LEU A 178 -6.22 -7.65 -13.85
CA LEU A 178 -5.78 -6.60 -12.94
C LEU A 178 -4.25 -6.55 -12.75
N GLU A 179 -3.45 -7.20 -13.59
CA GLU A 179 -1.99 -7.30 -13.45
C GLU A 179 -1.32 -5.93 -13.29
N SER A 180 -1.79 -4.92 -13.99
CA SER A 180 -1.27 -3.55 -13.92
C SER A 180 -1.84 -2.71 -12.75
N ARG A 181 -2.88 -3.23 -12.06
CA ARG A 181 -3.62 -2.54 -11.01
C ARG A 181 -3.46 -3.18 -9.63
N VAL A 182 -2.55 -4.14 -9.49
CA VAL A 182 -2.27 -4.81 -8.21
C VAL A 182 -0.85 -4.52 -7.76
N ILE A 183 -0.70 -4.30 -6.47
CA ILE A 183 0.55 -4.37 -5.70
C ILE A 183 0.38 -5.52 -4.74
N LEU A 184 1.28 -6.52 -4.77
CA LEU A 184 1.33 -7.57 -3.76
C LEU A 184 2.31 -7.16 -2.67
N GLN A 185 1.82 -7.07 -1.42
CA GLN A 185 2.66 -6.79 -0.26
C GLN A 185 2.69 -7.97 0.71
N SER A 186 3.75 -8.08 1.49
CA SER A 186 3.87 -9.09 2.54
C SER A 186 5.01 -8.77 3.52
N PHE A 187 4.85 -9.22 4.77
CA PHE A 187 5.94 -9.39 5.73
C PHE A 187 6.74 -10.68 5.46
N ASP A 188 6.08 -11.70 4.93
CA ASP A 188 6.72 -12.96 4.54
C ASP A 188 7.24 -12.88 3.10
N PHE A 189 8.50 -12.51 2.96
CA PHE A 189 9.12 -12.33 1.64
C PHE A 189 9.16 -13.59 0.79
N ARG A 190 8.90 -14.79 1.37
CA ARG A 190 8.77 -16.02 0.58
C ARG A 190 7.61 -15.91 -0.41
N THR A 191 6.51 -15.26 -0.03
CA THR A 191 5.37 -15.03 -0.96
C THR A 191 5.73 -14.07 -2.08
N LEU A 192 6.51 -13.01 -1.79
CA LEU A 192 7.00 -12.07 -2.80
C LEU A 192 7.95 -12.75 -3.78
N HIS A 193 8.87 -13.60 -3.27
CA HIS A 193 9.78 -14.37 -4.12
C HIS A 193 9.04 -15.35 -5.03
N GLU A 194 7.99 -16.02 -4.52
CA GLU A 194 7.16 -16.91 -5.35
C GLU A 194 6.40 -16.13 -6.44
N MET A 195 5.80 -14.98 -6.11
CA MET A 195 5.12 -14.16 -7.10
C MET A 195 6.09 -13.68 -8.18
N ARG A 196 7.28 -13.20 -7.80
CA ARG A 196 8.31 -12.74 -8.75
C ARG A 196 8.74 -13.83 -9.74
N LYS A 197 8.78 -15.10 -9.31
CA LYS A 197 9.13 -16.23 -10.19
C LYS A 197 8.09 -16.50 -11.27
N ILE A 198 6.78 -16.37 -10.92
CA ILE A 198 5.69 -16.81 -11.81
C ILE A 198 4.98 -15.66 -12.53
N ALA A 199 5.13 -14.42 -12.03
CA ALA A 199 4.51 -13.21 -12.57
C ALA A 199 5.38 -11.98 -12.26
N PRO A 200 6.55 -11.81 -12.91
CA PRO A 200 7.47 -10.71 -12.66
C PRO A 200 6.89 -9.32 -13.00
N GLU A 201 5.78 -9.27 -13.72
CA GLU A 201 5.02 -8.06 -14.06
C GLU A 201 4.24 -7.47 -12.88
N ILE A 202 3.94 -8.28 -11.85
CA ILE A 202 3.22 -7.81 -10.66
C ILE A 202 4.14 -6.95 -9.80
N LYS A 203 3.67 -5.78 -9.40
CA LYS A 203 4.40 -4.91 -8.47
C LYS A 203 4.45 -5.54 -7.09
N LEU A 204 5.64 -5.54 -6.48
CA LEU A 204 5.88 -6.12 -5.16
C LEU A 204 6.24 -5.04 -4.16
N SER A 205 5.73 -5.15 -2.93
CA SER A 205 5.99 -4.26 -1.81
C SER A 205 6.42 -5.04 -0.57
N ALA A 206 7.56 -4.68 -0.01
CA ALA A 206 8.11 -5.27 1.21
C ALA A 206 7.57 -4.55 2.44
N LEU A 207 6.68 -5.18 3.20
CA LEU A 207 6.27 -4.72 4.52
C LEU A 207 7.40 -4.92 5.52
N TYR A 208 7.63 -3.93 6.37
CA TYR A 208 8.67 -3.99 7.38
C TYR A 208 8.29 -3.25 8.67
N GLU A 209 8.56 -3.88 9.78
CA GLU A 209 8.50 -3.31 11.13
C GLU A 209 9.69 -3.79 11.97
N GLY A 210 9.91 -3.20 13.11
CA GLY A 210 10.94 -3.59 14.06
C GLY A 210 12.09 -2.59 14.16
N LEU A 211 13.33 -3.06 14.22
CA LEU A 211 14.50 -2.19 14.36
C LEU A 211 14.80 -1.41 13.07
N PRO A 212 15.34 -0.18 13.17
CA PRO A 212 15.75 0.58 12.00
C PRO A 212 16.67 -0.24 11.07
N LYS A 213 16.31 -0.33 9.80
CA LYS A 213 17.03 -1.04 8.74
C LYS A 213 17.00 -0.20 7.46
N ASP A 214 18.05 -0.32 6.66
CA ASP A 214 18.12 0.35 5.36
C ASP A 214 16.99 -0.12 4.43
N PHE A 215 16.22 0.82 3.88
CA PHE A 215 15.09 0.51 2.98
C PHE A 215 15.52 -0.14 1.68
N THR A 216 16.71 0.21 1.17
CA THR A 216 17.26 -0.44 -0.03
C THR A 216 17.62 -1.89 0.22
N ALA A 217 18.17 -2.19 1.39
CA ALA A 217 18.46 -3.57 1.79
C ALA A 217 17.19 -4.40 1.98
N ILE A 218 16.13 -3.83 2.59
CA ILE A 218 14.83 -4.51 2.73
C ILE A 218 14.24 -4.84 1.36
N ALA A 219 14.18 -3.85 0.47
CA ALA A 219 13.64 -4.03 -0.87
C ALA A 219 14.43 -5.07 -1.69
N GLN A 220 15.76 -5.06 -1.56
CA GLN A 220 16.64 -6.02 -2.23
C GLN A 220 16.40 -7.44 -1.70
N GLU A 221 16.32 -7.62 -0.37
CA GLU A 221 16.03 -8.92 0.26
C GLU A 221 14.69 -9.47 -0.21
N ALA A 222 13.65 -8.63 -0.25
CA ALA A 222 12.31 -9.01 -0.71
C ALA A 222 12.20 -9.18 -2.23
N GLY A 223 13.13 -8.61 -2.99
CA GLY A 223 13.04 -8.50 -4.44
C GLY A 223 11.91 -7.57 -4.89
N ALA A 224 11.59 -6.55 -4.09
CA ALA A 224 10.48 -5.63 -4.30
C ALA A 224 10.93 -4.28 -4.86
N GLY A 225 10.06 -3.60 -5.59
CA GLY A 225 10.26 -2.23 -6.07
C GLY A 225 9.68 -1.17 -5.12
N ILE A 226 8.95 -1.61 -4.10
CA ILE A 226 8.32 -0.77 -3.08
C ILE A 226 8.77 -1.27 -1.70
N VAL A 227 9.07 -0.36 -0.79
CA VAL A 227 9.23 -0.66 0.62
C VAL A 227 8.11 0.01 1.41
N SER A 228 7.43 -0.77 2.25
CA SER A 228 6.31 -0.32 3.09
C SER A 228 6.69 -0.47 4.58
N PRO A 229 7.46 0.49 5.12
CA PRO A 229 7.89 0.45 6.51
C PRO A 229 6.79 0.93 7.45
N GLU A 230 6.85 0.49 8.71
CA GLU A 230 6.14 1.13 9.80
C GLU A 230 6.55 2.63 9.84
N PHE A 231 5.56 3.54 9.96
CA PHE A 231 5.76 4.95 9.64
C PHE A 231 6.76 5.69 10.54
N HIS A 232 6.98 5.25 11.80
CA HIS A 232 7.99 5.85 12.68
C HIS A 232 9.43 5.61 12.20
N LEU A 233 9.66 4.57 11.39
CA LEU A 233 10.98 4.25 10.82
C LEU A 233 11.37 5.19 9.68
N VAL A 234 10.42 5.98 9.17
CA VAL A 234 10.65 6.83 7.98
C VAL A 234 11.41 8.09 8.34
N THR A 235 12.53 8.31 7.65
CA THR A 235 13.30 9.55 7.64
C THR A 235 13.46 10.06 6.22
N ALA A 236 13.62 11.38 6.05
CA ALA A 236 13.89 11.98 4.74
C ALA A 236 15.18 11.44 4.08
N GLU A 237 16.17 11.03 4.86
CA GLU A 237 17.40 10.42 4.37
C GLU A 237 17.13 9.05 3.75
N GLN A 238 16.40 8.18 4.45
CA GLN A 238 16.01 6.86 3.95
C GLN A 238 15.15 6.95 2.69
N VAL A 239 14.20 7.89 2.64
CA VAL A 239 13.36 8.12 1.46
C VAL A 239 14.22 8.54 0.26
N ARG A 240 15.14 9.50 0.45
CA ARG A 240 16.05 9.92 -0.64
C ARG A 240 16.94 8.77 -1.13
N ALA A 241 17.46 7.96 -0.21
CA ALA A 241 18.27 6.79 -0.57
C ALA A 241 17.46 5.76 -1.37
N ALA A 242 16.24 5.46 -0.92
CA ALA A 242 15.32 4.57 -1.63
C ALA A 242 15.00 5.10 -3.05
N HIS A 243 14.68 6.38 -3.19
CA HIS A 243 14.43 7.02 -4.50
C HIS A 243 15.66 6.98 -5.41
N ALA A 244 16.87 7.20 -4.87
CA ALA A 244 18.10 7.09 -5.64
C ALA A 244 18.35 5.66 -6.17
N ALA A 245 17.83 4.65 -5.47
CA ALA A 245 17.83 3.24 -5.88
C ALA A 245 16.63 2.86 -6.78
N GLY A 246 15.76 3.80 -7.15
CA GLY A 246 14.59 3.57 -7.98
C GLY A 246 13.41 2.92 -7.25
N LEU A 247 13.41 2.95 -5.92
CA LEU A 247 12.35 2.38 -5.08
C LEU A 247 11.28 3.42 -4.75
N GLN A 248 10.07 2.95 -4.43
CA GLN A 248 9.02 3.74 -3.80
C GLN A 248 8.94 3.44 -2.30
N VAL A 249 8.51 4.44 -1.51
CA VAL A 249 8.32 4.34 -0.06
C VAL A 249 6.87 4.60 0.30
N VAL A 250 6.19 3.58 0.87
CA VAL A 250 4.75 3.58 1.16
C VAL A 250 4.52 3.16 2.63
N PRO A 251 4.70 4.07 3.60
CA PRO A 251 4.57 3.76 5.02
C PRO A 251 3.14 3.46 5.48
N TRP A 252 3.04 2.71 6.58
CA TRP A 252 1.81 2.31 7.29
C TRP A 252 2.01 2.38 8.80
N THR A 253 1.00 2.56 9.65
CA THR A 253 -0.27 3.17 9.38
C THR A 253 -0.25 4.55 10.04
N ALA A 254 -0.33 5.61 9.28
CA ALA A 254 -0.26 6.97 9.80
C ALA A 254 -1.66 7.61 9.77
N ASP A 255 -2.13 8.09 10.93
CA ASP A 255 -3.52 8.50 11.14
C ASP A 255 -3.70 9.89 11.76
N THR A 256 -2.60 10.63 11.96
CA THR A 256 -2.67 11.99 12.50
C THR A 256 -2.09 13.02 11.52
N ALA A 257 -2.60 14.26 11.58
CA ALA A 257 -2.10 15.35 10.74
C ALA A 257 -0.59 15.57 10.92
N ALA A 258 -0.07 15.44 12.14
CA ALA A 258 1.35 15.60 12.43
C ALA A 258 2.20 14.50 11.76
N ASP A 259 1.72 13.25 11.75
CA ASP A 259 2.41 12.16 11.09
C ASP A 259 2.35 12.31 9.56
N TRP A 260 1.21 12.74 9.02
CA TRP A 260 1.06 13.01 7.59
C TRP A 260 2.02 14.10 7.14
N ASP A 261 2.09 15.25 7.84
CA ASP A 261 3.00 16.34 7.53
C ASP A 261 4.46 15.86 7.51
N ARG A 262 4.88 15.13 8.53
CA ARG A 262 6.23 14.56 8.64
C ARG A 262 6.57 13.63 7.48
N LEU A 263 5.64 12.77 7.09
CA LEU A 263 5.83 11.83 5.97
C LEU A 263 5.84 12.54 4.62
N ILE A 264 4.96 13.55 4.43
CA ILE A 264 4.93 14.39 3.23
C ILE A 264 6.25 15.15 3.09
N GLU A 265 6.73 15.77 4.17
CA GLU A 265 8.03 16.47 4.21
C GLU A 265 9.21 15.52 3.95
N ALA A 266 9.14 14.27 4.42
CA ALA A 266 10.13 13.25 4.12
C ALA A 266 10.12 12.83 2.64
N GLY A 267 9.05 13.10 1.90
CA GLY A 267 8.93 12.88 0.46
C GLY A 267 8.45 11.48 0.09
N VAL A 268 7.64 10.82 0.92
CA VAL A 268 7.08 9.48 0.63
C VAL A 268 6.19 9.48 -0.61
N ASP A 269 6.03 8.34 -1.26
CA ASP A 269 5.24 8.20 -2.50
C ASP A 269 3.74 7.99 -2.22
N ALA A 270 3.40 7.33 -1.12
CA ALA A 270 2.03 7.13 -0.66
C ALA A 270 2.00 7.01 0.87
N ILE A 271 0.81 7.09 1.44
CA ILE A 271 0.55 6.84 2.87
C ILE A 271 -0.61 5.87 2.99
N ILE A 272 -0.41 4.77 3.75
CA ILE A 272 -1.48 3.86 4.16
C ILE A 272 -2.07 4.42 5.46
N THR A 273 -3.38 4.67 5.47
CA THR A 273 -4.09 5.31 6.61
C THR A 273 -5.44 4.64 6.88
N ASP A 274 -5.84 4.60 8.14
CA ASP A 274 -7.16 4.12 8.61
C ASP A 274 -8.29 5.10 8.26
N ASP A 275 -7.95 6.38 8.07
CA ASP A 275 -8.89 7.47 7.74
C ASP A 275 -8.53 8.17 6.44
N PRO A 276 -8.79 7.51 5.31
CA PRO A 276 -8.44 8.08 4.00
C PRO A 276 -9.20 9.37 3.68
N ALA A 277 -10.40 9.56 4.23
CA ALA A 277 -11.17 10.78 4.02
C ALA A 277 -10.46 12.00 4.63
N SER A 278 -10.00 11.89 5.88
CA SER A 278 -9.27 12.96 6.56
C SER A 278 -7.91 13.25 5.92
N LEU A 279 -7.18 12.21 5.47
CA LEU A 279 -5.91 12.43 4.75
C LEU A 279 -6.13 13.12 3.41
N LEU A 280 -7.17 12.72 2.64
CA LEU A 280 -7.50 13.37 1.38
C LEU A 280 -7.86 14.84 1.58
N GLU A 281 -8.66 15.16 2.61
CA GLU A 281 -8.98 16.55 3.00
C GLU A 281 -7.72 17.34 3.36
N HIS A 282 -6.82 16.74 4.17
CA HIS A 282 -5.53 17.32 4.55
C HIS A 282 -4.65 17.65 3.34
N LEU A 283 -4.67 16.81 2.32
CA LEU A 283 -3.99 17.04 1.04
C LEU A 283 -4.73 18.01 0.10
N GLY A 284 -5.82 18.65 0.55
CA GLY A 284 -6.64 19.53 -0.28
C GLY A 284 -7.41 18.81 -1.40
N ARG A 285 -7.57 17.50 -1.29
CA ARG A 285 -8.28 16.65 -2.26
C ARG A 285 -9.69 16.41 -1.76
N ARG A 286 -10.70 16.86 -2.53
CA ARG A 286 -12.12 16.58 -2.22
C ARG A 286 -12.61 15.39 -3.03
N PRO A 287 -13.57 14.60 -2.49
CA PRO A 287 -14.27 13.60 -3.27
C PRO A 287 -14.84 14.24 -4.54
N ALA A 288 -14.86 13.50 -5.64
CA ALA A 288 -15.59 13.92 -6.83
C ALA A 288 -17.08 14.09 -6.47
N PRO A 289 -17.76 15.14 -6.99
CA PRO A 289 -19.17 15.39 -6.71
C PRO A 289 -20.08 14.26 -7.20
#